data_fb4edf69dae7445832527bacd9ad8305
#
_entry.id   fb4edf69dae7445832527bacd9ad8305
#
_cell.length_a   1.000
_cell.length_b   1.000
_cell.length_c   1.000
_cell.angle_alpha   90.00
_cell.angle_beta   90.00
_cell.angle_gamma   90.00
#
_symmetry.space_group_name_H-M   'P 1'
#
loop_
_entity.id
_entity.type
_entity.pdbx_description
1 polymer ?
#
loop_
_entity_poly.entity_id
_entity_poly.type
_entity_poly.pdbx_seq_one_letter_code
_entity_poly.pdbx_strand_id
1 'polypeptide(L)'
;MLINLSFNLLLPILILRKGKDWFGTSLENWLEPQADDKALVGSIILLIAISFPIAYGTWDFFRRRKWNFLSILGALSALLTGGIGLIPQATVFMFAIKEAALPGILGILTVLTLRTKRPLIRLFLYNPEVIRVELVDQALEKRGTQDPFDRLMVKCTWLIALSFILSAGLNYILARAYVETEPSIDIDQFNREVSDMWLWSFIVISIPCMVVSAYAFWILIKGIRELAGLALEDILAQSPPPREK
;
A
#
# COMPACT_ATOMS: atom_id res chain seq x y z
N MET A 1 11.48 -7.50 -6.98
CA MET A 1 10.06 -7.78 -6.63
C MET A 1 9.94 -8.79 -5.49
N LEU A 2 10.52 -10.00 -5.57
CA LEU A 2 10.41 -11.03 -4.52
C LEU A 2 10.93 -10.57 -3.14
N ILE A 3 12.08 -9.93 -3.08
CA ILE A 3 12.67 -9.42 -1.82
C ILE A 3 11.72 -8.42 -1.14
N ASN A 4 11.13 -7.50 -1.91
CA ASN A 4 10.17 -6.53 -1.40
C ASN A 4 8.94 -7.23 -0.78
N LEU A 5 8.36 -8.20 -1.49
CA LEU A 5 7.24 -8.99 -0.99
C LEU A 5 7.59 -9.77 0.28
N SER A 6 8.80 -10.34 0.33
CA SER A 6 9.26 -11.10 1.50
C SER A 6 9.38 -10.22 2.74
N PHE A 7 10.01 -9.05 2.64
CA PHE A 7 10.25 -8.17 3.80
C PHE A 7 9.01 -7.39 4.23
N ASN A 8 8.13 -7.02 3.29
CA ASN A 8 6.97 -6.18 3.60
C ASN A 8 5.69 -6.95 3.89
N LEU A 9 5.63 -8.25 3.53
CA LEU A 9 4.44 -9.06 3.71
C LEU A 9 4.74 -10.40 4.38
N LEU A 10 5.57 -11.26 3.77
CA LEU A 10 5.72 -12.65 4.22
C LEU A 10 6.38 -12.75 5.60
N LEU A 11 7.48 -12.02 5.84
CA LEU A 11 8.17 -12.05 7.13
C LEU A 11 7.33 -11.50 8.28
N PRO A 12 6.67 -10.31 8.17
CA PRO A 12 5.75 -9.86 9.19
C PRO A 12 4.64 -10.86 9.53
N ILE A 13 3.99 -11.43 8.51
CA ILE A 13 2.95 -12.45 8.70
C ILE A 13 3.49 -13.68 9.44
N LEU A 14 4.63 -14.22 9.02
CA LEU A 14 5.23 -15.38 9.66
C LEU A 14 5.62 -15.10 11.12
N ILE A 15 6.17 -13.92 11.41
CA ILE A 15 6.57 -13.53 12.77
C ILE A 15 5.34 -13.36 13.66
N LEU A 16 4.28 -12.70 13.19
CA LEU A 16 3.04 -12.58 13.98
C LEU A 16 2.41 -13.94 14.27
N ARG A 17 2.47 -14.86 13.31
CA ARG A 17 1.85 -16.18 13.42
C ARG A 17 2.68 -17.17 14.23
N LYS A 18 4.00 -17.14 14.12
CA LYS A 18 4.93 -18.13 14.68
C LYS A 18 5.97 -17.57 15.64
N GLY A 19 6.03 -16.26 15.80
CA GLY A 19 7.08 -15.62 16.59
C GLY A 19 7.06 -16.04 18.05
N LYS A 20 5.89 -16.32 18.63
CA LYS A 20 5.79 -16.84 19.99
C LYS A 20 6.36 -18.24 20.11
N ASP A 21 6.08 -19.11 19.12
CA ASP A 21 6.61 -20.49 19.10
C ASP A 21 8.13 -20.48 18.95
N TRP A 22 8.70 -19.51 18.23
CA TRP A 22 10.13 -19.43 17.94
C TRP A 22 10.95 -18.68 19.02
N PHE A 23 10.38 -17.61 19.56
CA PHE A 23 11.11 -16.67 20.40
C PHE A 23 10.51 -16.52 21.81
N GLY A 24 9.27 -17.02 22.04
CA GLY A 24 8.52 -16.78 23.27
C GLY A 24 9.29 -17.21 24.50
N THR A 25 9.73 -18.47 24.57
CA THR A 25 10.48 -19.00 25.72
C THR A 25 11.81 -18.25 25.96
N SER A 26 12.51 -17.85 24.87
CA SER A 26 13.76 -17.10 24.99
C SER A 26 13.52 -15.68 25.49
N LEU A 27 12.42 -15.04 25.06
CA LEU A 27 12.03 -13.69 25.49
C LEU A 27 11.52 -13.72 26.94
N GLU A 28 10.72 -14.70 27.34
CA GLU A 28 10.24 -14.89 28.72
C GLU A 28 11.42 -15.08 29.69
N ASN A 29 12.41 -15.89 29.32
CA ASN A 29 13.60 -16.10 30.10
C ASN A 29 14.51 -14.85 30.22
N TRP A 30 14.49 -13.98 29.24
CA TRP A 30 15.30 -12.75 29.20
C TRP A 30 14.64 -11.58 29.95
N LEU A 31 13.33 -11.54 30.06
CA LEU A 31 12.58 -10.43 30.64
C LEU A 31 12.48 -10.44 32.15
N GLU A 32 13.06 -11.39 32.88
CA GLU A 32 12.91 -11.60 34.34
C GLU A 32 11.42 -11.71 34.82
N PRO A 33 11.10 -12.61 35.77
CA PRO A 33 9.72 -12.90 36.12
C PRO A 33 9.06 -11.81 36.99
N GLN A 34 8.73 -10.65 36.45
CA GLN A 34 7.94 -9.61 37.11
C GLN A 34 6.76 -9.20 36.23
N ALA A 35 5.57 -9.67 36.61
CA ALA A 35 4.22 -9.23 36.24
C ALA A 35 3.91 -9.05 34.73
N ASP A 36 2.94 -9.82 34.22
CA ASP A 36 2.31 -9.73 32.88
C ASP A 36 3.25 -9.96 31.66
N ASP A 37 4.20 -10.87 31.80
CA ASP A 37 5.22 -11.18 30.77
C ASP A 37 4.63 -11.58 29.42
N LYS A 38 3.43 -12.14 29.37
CA LYS A 38 2.79 -12.59 28.12
C LYS A 38 2.40 -11.44 27.20
N ALA A 39 1.87 -10.35 27.78
CA ALA A 39 1.49 -9.17 27.01
C ALA A 39 2.74 -8.45 26.45
N LEU A 40 3.82 -8.40 27.25
CA LEU A 40 5.10 -7.84 26.81
C LEU A 40 5.72 -8.65 25.67
N VAL A 41 5.76 -9.98 25.78
CA VAL A 41 6.28 -10.87 24.72
C VAL A 41 5.51 -10.70 23.43
N GLY A 42 4.16 -10.66 23.47
CA GLY A 42 3.32 -10.42 22.29
C GLY A 42 3.58 -9.05 21.65
N SER A 43 3.76 -8.02 22.47
CA SER A 43 4.12 -6.66 22.01
C SER A 43 5.49 -6.61 21.35
N ILE A 44 6.49 -7.32 21.91
CA ILE A 44 7.82 -7.43 21.31
C ILE A 44 7.77 -8.16 19.96
N ILE A 45 7.01 -9.24 19.86
CA ILE A 45 6.80 -9.97 18.59
C ILE A 45 6.17 -9.06 17.53
N LEU A 46 5.17 -8.25 17.92
CA LEU A 46 4.56 -7.26 17.04
C LEU A 46 5.59 -6.22 16.57
N LEU A 47 6.41 -5.68 17.48
CA LEU A 47 7.46 -4.73 17.14
C LEU A 47 8.51 -5.34 16.19
N ILE A 48 8.91 -6.59 16.42
CA ILE A 48 9.82 -7.32 15.54
C ILE A 48 9.18 -7.45 14.15
N ALA A 49 7.94 -7.89 14.05
CA ALA A 49 7.24 -8.04 12.76
C ALA A 49 7.22 -6.74 11.95
N ILE A 50 6.95 -5.61 12.61
CA ILE A 50 6.86 -4.28 11.98
C ILE A 50 8.25 -3.73 11.64
N SER A 51 9.29 -4.12 12.36
CA SER A 51 10.66 -3.65 12.10
C SER A 51 11.14 -4.02 10.69
N PHE A 52 10.67 -5.13 10.10
CA PHE A 52 11.09 -5.58 8.77
C PHE A 52 10.67 -4.64 7.64
N PRO A 53 9.40 -4.24 7.49
CA PRO A 53 9.00 -3.28 6.47
C PRO A 53 9.63 -1.89 6.69
N ILE A 54 9.82 -1.47 7.95
CA ILE A 54 10.48 -0.20 8.27
C ILE A 54 11.96 -0.24 7.86
N ALA A 55 12.67 -1.29 8.25
CA ALA A 55 14.09 -1.45 7.91
C ALA A 55 14.28 -1.55 6.40
N TYR A 56 13.43 -2.31 5.71
CA TYR A 56 13.48 -2.41 4.25
C TYR A 56 13.20 -1.08 3.58
N GLY A 57 12.17 -0.36 4.00
CA GLY A 57 11.82 0.97 3.46
C GLY A 57 12.94 1.98 3.67
N THR A 58 13.56 1.98 4.85
CA THR A 58 14.70 2.84 5.19
C THR A 58 15.92 2.50 4.33
N TRP A 59 16.24 1.21 4.20
CA TRP A 59 17.36 0.75 3.36
C TRP A 59 17.14 1.09 1.89
N ASP A 60 15.94 0.87 1.34
CA ASP A 60 15.60 1.19 -0.05
C ASP A 60 15.71 2.70 -0.30
N PHE A 61 15.29 3.52 0.68
CA PHE A 61 15.44 4.97 0.63
C PHE A 61 16.91 5.41 0.54
N PHE A 62 17.76 4.92 1.42
CA PHE A 62 19.19 5.27 1.40
C PHE A 62 19.90 4.78 0.13
N ARG A 63 19.52 3.60 -0.38
CA ARG A 63 20.13 3.01 -1.58
C ARG A 63 19.73 3.75 -2.86
N ARG A 64 18.43 4.11 -3.00
CA ARG A 64 17.91 4.73 -4.23
C ARG A 64 18.05 6.24 -4.23
N ARG A 65 18.27 6.86 -3.08
CA ARG A 65 18.30 8.33 -2.87
C ARG A 65 17.09 9.07 -3.45
N LYS A 66 15.98 8.38 -3.66
CA LYS A 66 14.72 8.94 -4.14
C LYS A 66 13.64 8.66 -3.12
N TRP A 67 12.91 9.69 -2.74
CA TRP A 67 11.72 9.54 -1.92
C TRP A 67 10.71 8.69 -2.68
N ASN A 68 10.49 7.46 -2.22
CA ASN A 68 9.41 6.63 -2.73
C ASN A 68 8.19 6.85 -1.84
N PHE A 69 7.21 7.59 -2.36
CA PHE A 69 5.97 7.88 -1.65
C PHE A 69 5.30 6.62 -1.10
N LEU A 70 5.29 5.53 -1.88
CA LEU A 70 4.71 4.25 -1.46
C LEU A 70 5.47 3.61 -0.30
N SER A 71 6.81 3.72 -0.26
CA SER A 71 7.63 3.19 0.86
C SER A 71 7.37 3.96 2.15
N ILE A 72 7.22 5.28 2.08
CA ILE A 72 6.86 6.11 3.24
C ILE A 72 5.47 5.72 3.76
N LEU A 73 4.52 5.57 2.86
CA LEU A 73 3.16 5.14 3.20
C LEU A 73 3.14 3.76 3.86
N GLY A 74 3.90 2.80 3.32
CA GLY A 74 4.04 1.47 3.89
C GLY A 74 4.64 1.48 5.29
N ALA A 75 5.73 2.24 5.48
CA ALA A 75 6.35 2.41 6.80
C ALA A 75 5.41 3.08 7.81
N LEU A 76 4.69 4.13 7.39
CA LEU A 76 3.70 4.81 8.23
C LEU A 76 2.55 3.87 8.61
N SER A 77 2.03 3.08 7.66
CA SER A 77 1.00 2.09 7.92
C SER A 77 1.47 1.03 8.92
N ALA A 78 2.71 0.53 8.77
CA ALA A 78 3.30 -0.43 9.69
C ALA A 78 3.46 0.15 11.11
N LEU A 79 3.96 1.39 11.22
CA LEU A 79 4.07 2.10 12.50
C LEU A 79 2.72 2.28 13.19
N LEU A 80 1.68 2.64 12.43
CA LEU A 80 0.33 2.78 12.96
C LEU A 80 -0.23 1.44 13.44
N THR A 81 0.05 0.34 12.74
CA THR A 81 -0.37 -1.01 13.17
C THR A 81 0.26 -1.38 14.51
N GLY A 82 1.60 -1.22 14.63
CA GLY A 82 2.29 -1.48 15.87
C GLY A 82 1.90 -0.53 16.99
N GLY A 83 1.71 0.74 16.67
CA GLY A 83 1.27 1.74 17.63
C GLY A 83 -0.08 1.39 18.25
N ILE A 84 -1.05 0.92 17.46
CA ILE A 84 -2.36 0.50 17.98
C ILE A 84 -2.23 -0.70 18.91
N GLY A 85 -1.42 -1.72 18.55
CA GLY A 85 -1.21 -2.87 19.42
C GLY A 85 -0.56 -2.55 20.78
N LEU A 86 0.08 -1.38 20.88
CA LEU A 86 0.71 -0.91 22.12
C LEU A 86 -0.16 0.07 22.94
N ILE A 87 -1.31 0.50 22.41
CA ILE A 87 -2.23 1.40 23.11
C ILE A 87 -3.04 0.56 24.14
N PRO A 88 -2.99 0.88 25.45
CA PRO A 88 -3.63 0.07 26.49
C PRO A 88 -5.14 -0.10 26.37
N GLN A 89 -5.80 0.76 25.60
CA GLN A 89 -7.26 0.74 25.36
C GLN A 89 -7.60 0.64 23.88
N ALA A 90 -6.69 0.08 23.07
CA ALA A 90 -6.96 -0.09 21.65
C ALA A 90 -8.08 -1.10 21.44
N THR A 91 -9.05 -0.72 20.61
CA THR A 91 -10.18 -1.56 20.24
C THR A 91 -10.02 -2.09 18.82
N VAL A 92 -10.69 -3.20 18.52
CA VAL A 92 -10.80 -3.73 17.15
C VAL A 92 -11.37 -2.69 16.19
N PHE A 93 -12.28 -1.82 16.67
CA PHE A 93 -12.81 -0.74 15.85
C PHE A 93 -11.73 0.28 15.44
N MET A 94 -10.85 0.68 16.37
CA MET A 94 -9.73 1.58 16.06
C MET A 94 -8.80 0.96 15.03
N PHE A 95 -8.52 -0.34 15.16
CA PHE A 95 -7.73 -1.08 14.20
C PHE A 95 -8.39 -1.09 12.81
N ALA A 96 -9.70 -1.38 12.73
CA ALA A 96 -10.43 -1.40 11.46
C ALA A 96 -10.45 -0.01 10.76
N ILE A 97 -10.67 1.06 11.53
CA ILE A 97 -10.57 2.44 11.01
C ILE A 97 -9.18 2.73 10.48
N LYS A 98 -8.13 2.35 11.20
CA LYS A 98 -6.75 2.56 10.76
C LYS A 98 -6.45 1.83 9.44
N GLU A 99 -6.90 0.57 9.28
CA GLU A 99 -6.70 -0.18 8.04
C GLU A 99 -7.41 0.48 6.84
N ALA A 100 -8.58 1.06 7.05
CA ALA A 100 -9.33 1.77 6.03
C ALA A 100 -8.81 3.20 5.75
N ALA A 101 -8.19 3.84 6.74
CA ALA A 101 -7.87 5.27 6.69
C ALA A 101 -6.90 5.62 5.56
N LEU A 102 -5.83 4.84 5.39
CA LEU A 102 -4.80 5.13 4.39
C LEU A 102 -5.36 5.10 2.96
N PRO A 103 -6.00 4.03 2.49
CA PRO A 103 -6.61 4.03 1.16
C PRO A 103 -7.74 5.06 1.05
N GLY A 104 -8.53 5.29 2.10
CA GLY A 104 -9.57 6.31 2.12
C GLY A 104 -9.01 7.72 1.90
N ILE A 105 -7.96 8.10 2.62
CA ILE A 105 -7.26 9.38 2.45
C ILE A 105 -6.69 9.50 1.03
N LEU A 106 -6.07 8.44 0.50
CA LEU A 106 -5.56 8.46 -0.88
C LEU A 106 -6.66 8.66 -1.91
N GLY A 107 -7.82 8.04 -1.73
CA GLY A 107 -8.98 8.22 -2.59
C GLY A 107 -9.45 9.68 -2.60
N ILE A 108 -9.62 10.26 -1.42
CA ILE A 108 -10.02 11.67 -1.25
C ILE A 108 -8.97 12.61 -1.86
N LEU A 109 -7.69 12.42 -1.55
CA LEU A 109 -6.60 13.24 -2.08
C LEU A 109 -6.50 13.14 -3.61
N THR A 110 -6.75 11.95 -4.18
CA THR A 110 -6.75 11.76 -5.63
C THR A 110 -7.78 12.68 -6.30
N VAL A 111 -8.98 12.78 -5.75
CA VAL A 111 -10.03 13.69 -6.26
C VAL A 111 -9.71 15.16 -5.97
N LEU A 112 -9.30 15.48 -4.74
CA LEU A 112 -9.00 16.85 -4.35
C LEU A 112 -7.86 17.50 -5.16
N THR A 113 -6.87 16.67 -5.55
CA THR A 113 -5.73 17.16 -6.35
C THR A 113 -6.04 17.33 -7.84
N LEU A 114 -7.23 16.96 -8.33
CA LEU A 114 -7.62 17.13 -9.74
C LEU A 114 -7.46 18.58 -10.24
N ARG A 115 -7.74 19.56 -9.39
CA ARG A 115 -7.66 20.98 -9.72
C ARG A 115 -6.29 21.61 -9.46
N THR A 116 -5.32 20.81 -9.04
CA THR A 116 -3.96 21.28 -8.76
C THR A 116 -3.04 21.16 -9.97
N LYS A 117 -1.91 21.88 -9.94
CA LYS A 117 -0.88 21.78 -10.99
C LYS A 117 -0.20 20.40 -11.07
N ARG A 118 -0.32 19.57 -10.03
CA ARG A 118 0.27 18.23 -9.94
C ARG A 118 -0.75 17.22 -9.38
N PRO A 119 -1.75 16.82 -10.19
CA PRO A 119 -2.75 15.84 -9.75
C PRO A 119 -2.09 14.50 -9.40
N LEU A 120 -2.56 13.85 -8.33
CA LEU A 120 -2.05 12.54 -7.91
C LEU A 120 -2.25 11.45 -8.98
N ILE A 121 -3.23 11.59 -9.86
CA ILE A 121 -3.43 10.67 -10.98
C ILE A 121 -2.20 10.56 -11.88
N ARG A 122 -1.43 11.64 -12.05
CA ARG A 122 -0.19 11.63 -12.82
C ARG A 122 0.87 10.72 -12.17
N LEU A 123 0.87 10.62 -10.83
CA LEU A 123 1.76 9.70 -10.12
C LEU A 123 1.39 8.22 -10.34
N PHE A 124 0.08 7.93 -10.41
CA PHE A 124 -0.40 6.55 -10.49
C PHE A 124 -0.50 6.02 -11.93
N LEU A 125 -1.01 6.81 -12.85
CA LEU A 125 -1.31 6.36 -14.21
C LEU A 125 -0.48 7.06 -15.29
N TYR A 126 -0.30 8.37 -15.22
CA TYR A 126 0.41 9.16 -16.22
C TYR A 126 1.85 9.42 -15.77
N ASN A 127 2.57 8.33 -15.48
CA ASN A 127 3.89 8.32 -14.87
C ASN A 127 4.98 8.14 -15.93
N PRO A 128 6.05 8.95 -15.92
CA PRO A 128 7.18 8.82 -16.85
C PRO A 128 7.89 7.46 -16.85
N GLU A 129 7.76 6.69 -15.75
CA GLU A 129 8.31 5.33 -15.69
C GLU A 129 7.52 4.33 -16.56
N VAL A 130 6.27 4.65 -16.89
CA VAL A 130 5.35 3.76 -17.64
C VAL A 130 4.99 4.36 -19.00
N ILE A 131 4.81 5.68 -19.07
CA ILE A 131 4.35 6.40 -20.27
C ILE A 131 5.41 7.41 -20.69
N ARG A 132 5.66 7.54 -21.99
CA ARG A 132 6.50 8.59 -22.55
C ARG A 132 5.77 9.93 -22.58
N VAL A 133 5.60 10.51 -21.38
CA VAL A 133 4.77 11.70 -21.11
C VAL A 133 5.08 12.84 -22.06
N GLU A 134 6.36 13.16 -22.26
CA GLU A 134 6.80 14.28 -23.12
C GLU A 134 6.38 14.08 -24.58
N LEU A 135 6.48 12.86 -25.10
CA LEU A 135 6.07 12.54 -26.47
C LEU A 135 4.55 12.65 -26.63
N VAL A 136 3.80 12.16 -25.64
CA VAL A 136 2.33 12.24 -25.62
C VAL A 136 1.88 13.69 -25.55
N ASP A 137 2.44 14.49 -24.61
CA ASP A 137 2.08 15.90 -24.44
C ASP A 137 2.35 16.71 -25.74
N GLN A 138 3.48 16.49 -26.41
CA GLN A 138 3.78 17.13 -27.70
C GLN A 138 2.82 16.73 -28.82
N ALA A 139 2.41 15.45 -28.87
CA ALA A 139 1.48 14.98 -29.87
C ALA A 139 0.07 15.53 -29.67
N LEU A 140 -0.38 15.64 -28.40
CA LEU A 140 -1.66 16.25 -28.05
C LEU A 140 -1.68 17.75 -28.39
N GLU A 141 -0.59 18.46 -28.14
CA GLU A 141 -0.44 19.88 -28.50
C GLU A 141 -0.52 20.08 -30.02
N LYS A 142 0.24 19.31 -30.79
CA LYS A 142 0.23 19.37 -32.26
C LYS A 142 -1.16 19.11 -32.87
N ARG A 143 -1.97 18.29 -32.22
CA ARG A 143 -3.32 17.92 -32.67
C ARG A 143 -4.43 18.81 -32.09
N GLY A 144 -4.11 19.67 -31.12
CA GLY A 144 -5.10 20.49 -30.43
C GLY A 144 -6.11 19.69 -29.61
N THR A 145 -5.71 18.52 -29.07
CA THR A 145 -6.57 17.58 -28.33
C THR A 145 -6.34 17.59 -26.82
N GLN A 146 -5.79 18.67 -26.29
CA GLN A 146 -5.51 18.82 -24.84
C GLN A 146 -6.78 18.79 -23.99
N ASP A 147 -7.84 19.56 -24.39
CA ASP A 147 -9.10 19.59 -23.64
C ASP A 147 -9.81 18.22 -23.56
N PRO A 148 -9.93 17.43 -24.66
CA PRO A 148 -10.40 16.05 -24.59
C PRO A 148 -9.54 15.17 -23.68
N PHE A 149 -8.22 15.35 -23.70
CA PHE A 149 -7.31 14.61 -22.84
C PHE A 149 -7.50 14.94 -21.36
N ASP A 150 -7.71 16.21 -21.02
CA ASP A 150 -7.98 16.62 -19.64
C ASP A 150 -9.28 15.99 -19.12
N ARG A 151 -10.35 15.93 -19.96
CA ARG A 151 -11.57 15.20 -19.59
C ARG A 151 -11.33 13.70 -19.39
N LEU A 152 -10.49 13.09 -20.18
CA LEU A 152 -10.07 11.69 -20.03
C LEU A 152 -9.34 11.50 -18.69
N MET A 153 -8.41 12.39 -18.35
CA MET A 153 -7.69 12.36 -17.09
C MET A 153 -8.62 12.48 -15.87
N VAL A 154 -9.64 13.34 -15.94
CA VAL A 154 -10.70 13.43 -14.91
C VAL A 154 -11.43 12.10 -14.76
N LYS A 155 -11.83 11.47 -15.86
CA LYS A 155 -12.50 10.15 -15.83
C LYS A 155 -11.61 9.07 -15.20
N CYS A 156 -10.36 8.99 -15.59
CA CYS A 156 -9.40 8.06 -15.02
C CYS A 156 -9.15 8.33 -13.52
N THR A 157 -9.15 9.60 -13.10
CA THR A 157 -9.03 9.97 -11.69
C THR A 157 -10.17 9.42 -10.86
N TRP A 158 -11.42 9.55 -11.32
CA TRP A 158 -12.57 8.99 -10.61
C TRP A 158 -12.51 7.46 -10.50
N LEU A 159 -12.02 6.76 -11.53
CA LEU A 159 -11.83 5.30 -11.47
C LEU A 159 -10.76 4.90 -10.45
N ILE A 160 -9.64 5.62 -10.39
CA ILE A 160 -8.59 5.37 -9.39
C ILE A 160 -9.07 5.73 -7.97
N ALA A 161 -9.79 6.84 -7.82
CA ALA A 161 -10.40 7.19 -6.53
C ALA A 161 -11.40 6.12 -6.08
N LEU A 162 -12.22 5.59 -6.99
CA LEU A 162 -13.13 4.47 -6.72
C LEU A 162 -12.36 3.21 -6.26
N SER A 163 -11.23 2.90 -6.90
CA SER A 163 -10.37 1.79 -6.47
C SER A 163 -9.86 1.98 -5.03
N PHE A 164 -9.46 3.18 -4.66
CA PHE A 164 -9.03 3.49 -3.28
C PHE A 164 -10.19 3.43 -2.28
N ILE A 165 -11.37 3.94 -2.63
CA ILE A 165 -12.56 3.87 -1.77
C ILE A 165 -13.00 2.41 -1.59
N LEU A 166 -12.97 1.61 -2.66
CA LEU A 166 -13.22 0.17 -2.59
C LEU A 166 -12.21 -0.51 -1.67
N SER A 167 -10.92 -0.20 -1.81
CA SER A 167 -9.86 -0.69 -0.93
C SER A 167 -10.13 -0.33 0.54
N ALA A 168 -10.52 0.91 0.82
CA ALA A 168 -10.85 1.35 2.19
C ALA A 168 -12.01 0.54 2.78
N GLY A 169 -13.09 0.38 2.02
CA GLY A 169 -14.26 -0.42 2.45
C GLY A 169 -13.90 -1.88 2.70
N LEU A 170 -13.15 -2.50 1.79
CA LEU A 170 -12.74 -3.89 1.93
C LEU A 170 -11.76 -4.09 3.09
N ASN A 171 -10.82 -3.16 3.32
CA ASN A 171 -9.94 -3.20 4.50
C ASN A 171 -10.74 -3.14 5.81
N TYR A 172 -11.72 -2.22 5.90
CA TYR A 172 -12.58 -2.11 7.06
C TYR A 172 -13.37 -3.40 7.30
N ILE A 173 -14.01 -3.94 6.26
CA ILE A 173 -14.82 -5.18 6.34
C ILE A 173 -13.94 -6.35 6.77
N LEU A 174 -12.77 -6.53 6.16
CA LEU A 174 -11.86 -7.61 6.53
C LEU A 174 -11.36 -7.48 7.96
N ALA A 175 -10.97 -6.27 8.38
CA ALA A 175 -10.53 -6.04 9.76
C ALA A 175 -11.64 -6.40 10.75
N ARG A 176 -12.90 -6.05 10.47
CA ARG A 176 -14.03 -6.39 11.33
C ARG A 176 -14.44 -7.87 11.27
N ALA A 177 -14.14 -8.57 10.18
CA ALA A 177 -14.49 -9.99 10.01
C ALA A 177 -13.45 -10.96 10.58
N TYR A 178 -12.18 -10.55 10.61
CA TYR A 178 -11.07 -11.41 11.03
C TYR A 178 -10.51 -11.07 12.40
N VAL A 179 -10.61 -9.81 12.83
CA VAL A 179 -10.06 -9.36 14.12
C VAL A 179 -11.22 -9.14 15.09
N GLU A 180 -11.35 -10.05 16.04
CA GLU A 180 -12.39 -10.03 17.06
C GLU A 180 -11.81 -9.72 18.44
N THR A 181 -10.56 -10.09 18.68
CA THR A 181 -9.87 -9.95 19.97
C THR A 181 -9.24 -8.57 20.10
N GLU A 182 -9.51 -7.87 21.20
CA GLU A 182 -8.87 -6.60 21.51
C GLU A 182 -7.41 -6.82 21.94
N PRO A 183 -6.45 -5.98 21.49
CA PRO A 183 -5.04 -6.12 21.86
C PRO A 183 -4.77 -6.08 23.36
N SER A 184 -5.63 -5.36 24.10
CA SER A 184 -5.58 -5.23 25.56
C SER A 184 -6.02 -6.49 26.31
N ILE A 185 -6.79 -7.39 25.66
CA ILE A 185 -7.28 -8.63 26.25
C ILE A 185 -6.33 -9.79 25.98
N ASP A 186 -5.97 -10.02 24.72
CA ASP A 186 -5.03 -11.05 24.30
C ASP A 186 -4.26 -10.61 23.05
N ILE A 187 -3.05 -10.10 23.27
CA ILE A 187 -2.19 -9.60 22.19
C ILE A 187 -1.73 -10.73 21.25
N ASP A 188 -1.57 -11.94 21.74
CA ASP A 188 -1.13 -13.08 20.94
C ASP A 188 -2.25 -13.53 19.99
N GLN A 189 -3.48 -13.56 20.47
CA GLN A 189 -4.65 -13.88 19.65
C GLN A 189 -4.88 -12.77 18.63
N PHE A 190 -4.83 -11.50 19.03
CA PHE A 190 -4.90 -10.34 18.13
C PHE A 190 -3.86 -10.44 17.00
N ASN A 191 -2.60 -10.74 17.32
CA ASN A 191 -1.53 -10.88 16.33
C ASN A 191 -1.82 -12.00 15.31
N ARG A 192 -2.37 -13.13 15.75
CA ARG A 192 -2.78 -14.22 14.87
C ARG A 192 -3.90 -13.80 13.91
N GLU A 193 -4.94 -13.16 14.44
CA GLU A 193 -6.09 -12.66 13.68
C GLU A 193 -5.66 -11.61 12.66
N VAL A 194 -4.78 -10.67 13.02
CA VAL A 194 -4.19 -9.69 12.09
C VAL A 194 -3.39 -10.38 10.99
N SER A 195 -2.61 -11.41 11.34
CA SER A 195 -1.85 -12.19 10.36
C SER A 195 -2.76 -12.89 9.35
N ASP A 196 -3.85 -13.50 9.82
CA ASP A 196 -4.82 -14.19 8.96
C ASP A 196 -5.59 -13.18 8.07
N MET A 197 -5.96 -12.03 8.62
CA MET A 197 -6.55 -10.93 7.85
C MET A 197 -5.61 -10.48 6.71
N TRP A 198 -4.32 -10.31 6.96
CA TRP A 198 -3.36 -9.88 5.94
C TRP A 198 -3.17 -10.91 4.82
N LEU A 199 -3.23 -12.19 5.13
CA LEU A 199 -3.19 -13.24 4.11
C LEU A 199 -4.38 -13.12 3.14
N TRP A 200 -5.58 -12.94 3.67
CA TRP A 200 -6.79 -12.77 2.87
C TRP A 200 -6.88 -11.42 2.16
N SER A 201 -6.34 -10.36 2.77
CA SER A 201 -6.29 -9.01 2.19
C SER A 201 -5.63 -9.01 0.80
N PHE A 202 -4.59 -9.84 0.61
CA PHE A 202 -3.92 -9.94 -0.68
C PHE A 202 -4.87 -10.37 -1.80
N ILE A 203 -5.79 -11.29 -1.54
CA ILE A 203 -6.76 -11.77 -2.54
C ILE A 203 -7.98 -10.84 -2.61
N VAL A 204 -8.61 -10.59 -1.46
CA VAL A 204 -9.92 -9.93 -1.38
C VAL A 204 -9.84 -8.44 -1.72
N ILE A 205 -8.72 -7.78 -1.41
CA ILE A 205 -8.54 -6.36 -1.69
C ILE A 205 -7.78 -6.15 -2.99
N SER A 206 -6.64 -6.83 -3.18
CA SER A 206 -5.75 -6.54 -4.31
C SER A 206 -6.38 -6.88 -5.65
N ILE A 207 -7.11 -8.00 -5.76
CA ILE A 207 -7.70 -8.41 -7.05
C ILE A 207 -8.77 -7.41 -7.53
N PRO A 208 -9.81 -7.06 -6.75
CA PRO A 208 -10.79 -6.09 -7.20
C PRO A 208 -10.20 -4.71 -7.51
N CYS A 209 -9.28 -4.22 -6.65
CA CYS A 209 -8.65 -2.94 -6.86
C CYS A 209 -7.73 -2.94 -8.10
N MET A 210 -7.04 -4.04 -8.37
CA MET A 210 -6.23 -4.21 -9.56
C MET A 210 -7.07 -4.22 -10.84
N VAL A 211 -8.23 -4.87 -10.83
CA VAL A 211 -9.17 -4.88 -11.96
C VAL A 211 -9.63 -3.46 -12.28
N VAL A 212 -10.07 -2.69 -11.28
CA VAL A 212 -10.50 -1.30 -11.48
C VAL A 212 -9.35 -0.43 -11.98
N SER A 213 -8.16 -0.57 -11.40
CA SER A 213 -6.98 0.20 -11.79
C SER A 213 -6.49 -0.17 -13.20
N ALA A 214 -6.50 -1.45 -13.55
CA ALA A 214 -6.17 -1.92 -14.90
C ALA A 214 -7.17 -1.40 -15.94
N TYR A 215 -8.45 -1.35 -15.61
CA TYR A 215 -9.47 -0.77 -16.47
C TYR A 215 -9.25 0.73 -16.66
N ALA A 216 -8.93 1.46 -15.59
CA ALA A 216 -8.58 2.88 -15.70
C ALA A 216 -7.35 3.12 -16.60
N PHE A 217 -6.32 2.29 -16.46
CA PHE A 217 -5.12 2.34 -17.29
C PHE A 217 -5.43 2.00 -18.75
N TRP A 218 -6.24 0.98 -19.00
CA TRP A 218 -6.69 0.62 -20.35
C TRP A 218 -7.43 1.77 -21.03
N ILE A 219 -8.37 2.43 -20.33
CA ILE A 219 -9.09 3.61 -20.82
C ILE A 219 -8.11 4.73 -21.16
N LEU A 220 -7.12 4.99 -20.29
CA LEU A 220 -6.10 6.01 -20.51
C LEU A 220 -5.29 5.73 -21.78
N ILE A 221 -4.75 4.53 -21.93
CA ILE A 221 -3.94 4.15 -23.10
C ILE A 221 -4.78 4.22 -24.38
N LYS A 222 -6.01 3.71 -24.35
CA LYS A 222 -6.92 3.80 -25.51
C LYS A 222 -7.19 5.26 -25.89
N GLY A 223 -7.48 6.12 -24.90
CA GLY A 223 -7.74 7.53 -25.15
C GLY A 223 -6.50 8.28 -25.66
N ILE A 224 -5.30 7.99 -25.14
CA ILE A 224 -4.05 8.56 -25.67
C ILE A 224 -3.86 8.17 -27.14
N ARG A 225 -4.06 6.89 -27.49
CA ARG A 225 -3.94 6.44 -28.90
C ARG A 225 -4.88 7.20 -29.82
N GLU A 226 -6.11 7.39 -29.42
CA GLU A 226 -7.13 8.10 -30.22
C GLU A 226 -6.82 9.61 -30.33
N LEU A 227 -6.44 10.26 -29.23
CA LEU A 227 -6.24 11.70 -29.15
C LEU A 227 -4.85 12.14 -29.67
N ALA A 228 -3.80 11.44 -29.30
CA ALA A 228 -2.43 11.76 -29.75
C ALA A 228 -2.08 11.12 -31.11
N GLY A 229 -2.80 10.05 -31.52
CA GLY A 229 -2.53 9.31 -32.76
C GLY A 229 -1.22 8.53 -32.73
N LEU A 230 -0.78 8.12 -31.56
CA LEU A 230 0.45 7.36 -31.33
C LEU A 230 0.17 5.85 -31.29
N ALA A 231 1.13 5.04 -31.75
CA ALA A 231 1.09 3.61 -31.57
C ALA A 231 1.35 3.24 -30.10
N LEU A 232 0.94 2.03 -29.67
CA LEU A 232 1.10 1.59 -28.28
C LEU A 232 2.58 1.58 -27.85
N GLU A 233 3.45 1.14 -28.76
CA GLU A 233 4.90 1.05 -28.56
C GLU A 233 5.56 2.43 -28.35
N ASP A 234 4.98 3.47 -28.92
CA ASP A 234 5.43 4.86 -28.76
C ASP A 234 4.96 5.48 -27.45
N ILE A 235 3.81 5.03 -26.95
CA ILE A 235 3.22 5.54 -25.70
C ILE A 235 3.94 4.97 -24.48
N LEU A 236 4.24 3.67 -24.50
CA LEU A 236 4.86 3.00 -23.35
C LEU A 236 6.36 3.32 -23.26
N ALA A 237 6.82 3.62 -22.05
CA ALA A 237 8.23 3.76 -21.77
C ALA A 237 8.90 2.39 -21.98
N GLN A 238 9.83 2.32 -22.92
CA GLN A 238 10.65 1.12 -23.06
C GLN A 238 11.55 1.01 -21.82
N SER A 239 11.65 -0.19 -21.27
CA SER A 239 12.66 -0.45 -20.24
C SER A 239 14.03 -0.05 -20.79
N PRO A 240 14.86 0.71 -20.06
CA PRO A 240 16.19 1.00 -20.52
C PRO A 240 16.92 -0.32 -20.83
N PRO A 241 17.71 -0.40 -21.93
CA PRO A 241 18.46 -1.60 -22.26
C PRO A 241 19.28 -2.02 -21.04
N PRO A 242 19.47 -3.34 -20.81
CA PRO A 242 20.28 -3.81 -19.70
C PRO A 242 21.63 -3.10 -19.78
N ARG A 243 22.03 -2.45 -18.69
CA ARG A 243 23.35 -1.83 -18.60
C ARG A 243 24.36 -2.94 -18.83
N GLU A 244 25.05 -2.91 -19.96
CA GLU A 244 26.25 -3.71 -20.16
C GLU A 244 27.20 -3.44 -18.98
N LYS A 245 27.65 -4.53 -18.36
CA LYS A 245 28.52 -4.49 -17.18
C LYS A 245 29.92 -4.13 -17.56
#